data_e5d149a8effe8d493528cf409ef5b3b0
#
_entry.id   e5d149a8effe8d493528cf409ef5b3b0
#
_cell.length_a   1.000
_cell.length_b   1.000
_cell.length_c   1.000
_cell.angle_alpha   90.00
_cell.angle_beta   90.00
_cell.angle_gamma   90.00
#
_symmetry.space_group_name_H-M   'P 1'
#
loop_
_entity.id
_entity.type
_entity.pdbx_description
1 polymer ?
#
loop_
_entity_poly.entity_id
_entity_poly.type
_entity_poly.pdbx_seq_one_letter_code
_entity_poly.pdbx_strand_id
1 'polypeptide(L)'
;MKKITTLLLMLLLMATAANAKYTYWGYAGKAAVDLPYGSIGTRHGKAAIYIPAEVAQMYKGLKVTGMRFSLTDKAETVKAFVAEDLNGAYATEKMADMGNKGLNSVLFDDAYTITGDPFYIGYEFTSDINVVGVTDEYCEGGNFTDFGSGWTDNTKQTPDNAPALALQMRVEGTEIPVDVAICGVKKVTTAVGDTYQIKGKLLNFAAAKITSLRFGYTIGNSEEQFADVEQTVTARAEDEFAFTCNAPDAKGCENLKVRLVKVNGEEDAYDGNNTYTSTIVTANVQDVKRVYMEEYTGLKCPWCVRGIEEISQNHTKFPGQFVAIAKHCYSGTPTELECPSYTYSAGNGFPRGSYDRRRTNNLDITDKNELYVKAFINSGSVLGIDAIANFTDDNHSKVSAMAVMKFNREQTNANYGLAFAVIENDVTGYKQRNAYAGSVKSYYGWEKKGKEVELDLQHVARLGYEVNEGISDVFPKQINSGDVFSHTVELNLPKNIQNYKNLKLIAFVIDRNSKYVENVVEVPIKEMQPTETAIRDINNVEMPAITFLNGYIDAPNFDGKISVYTVDGKAVANTNLKPGMYIVRLTKGKQTFVKKIVL
;
A
#
# COMPACT_ATOMS: atom_id res chain seq x y z
N MET A 1 33.92 43.32 -53.29
CA MET A 1 33.33 41.93 -53.24
C MET A 1 33.93 41.05 -52.14
N LYS A 2 35.28 41.03 -51.93
CA LYS A 2 35.85 40.16 -50.85
C LYS A 2 35.40 40.49 -49.42
N LYS A 3 35.07 41.73 -49.06
CA LYS A 3 34.60 42.12 -47.71
C LYS A 3 33.15 41.74 -47.45
N ILE A 4 32.29 41.66 -48.47
CA ILE A 4 30.90 41.25 -48.35
C ILE A 4 30.79 39.73 -48.19
N THR A 5 31.67 38.97 -48.88
CA THR A 5 31.69 37.49 -48.77
C THR A 5 32.17 37.04 -47.39
N THR A 6 33.13 37.77 -46.77
CA THR A 6 33.61 37.45 -45.41
C THR A 6 32.55 37.79 -44.36
N LEU A 7 31.79 38.86 -44.54
CA LEU A 7 30.71 39.24 -43.64
C LEU A 7 29.52 38.26 -43.74
N LEU A 8 29.19 37.76 -44.96
CA LEU A 8 28.17 36.76 -45.17
C LEU A 8 28.60 35.40 -44.59
N LEU A 9 29.89 35.03 -44.71
CA LEU A 9 30.40 33.79 -44.10
C LEU A 9 30.44 33.88 -42.56
N MET A 10 30.75 35.04 -41.97
CA MET A 10 30.64 35.28 -40.52
C MET A 10 29.17 35.31 -40.04
N LEU A 11 28.24 35.87 -40.84
CA LEU A 11 26.81 35.80 -40.52
C LEU A 11 26.25 34.39 -40.68
N LEU A 12 26.73 33.58 -41.67
CA LEU A 12 26.35 32.17 -41.76
C LEU A 12 26.97 31.34 -40.62
N LEU A 13 28.17 31.65 -40.15
CA LEU A 13 28.78 31.01 -38.96
C LEU A 13 28.14 31.45 -37.65
N MET A 14 27.54 32.65 -37.56
CA MET A 14 26.76 33.10 -36.42
C MET A 14 25.31 32.57 -36.46
N ALA A 15 24.79 32.18 -37.64
CA ALA A 15 23.44 31.59 -37.75
C ALA A 15 23.37 30.10 -37.33
N THR A 16 24.51 29.47 -37.06
CA THR A 16 24.60 28.08 -36.61
C THR A 16 25.00 27.93 -35.13
N ALA A 17 25.02 28.99 -34.35
CA ALA A 17 24.84 28.84 -32.91
C ALA A 17 23.38 28.51 -32.66
N ALA A 18 22.94 27.33 -33.12
CA ALA A 18 21.70 26.73 -32.65
C ALA A 18 21.79 26.78 -31.13
N ASN A 19 20.85 27.49 -30.46
CA ASN A 19 20.79 27.58 -29.03
C ASN A 19 20.73 26.13 -28.51
N ALA A 20 21.84 25.62 -28.00
CA ALA A 20 21.89 24.28 -27.44
C ALA A 20 20.84 24.19 -26.36
N LYS A 21 19.90 23.26 -26.53
CA LYS A 21 18.87 22.96 -25.55
C LYS A 21 19.47 22.01 -24.52
N TYR A 22 18.98 22.05 -23.33
CA TYR A 22 19.36 21.06 -22.31
C TYR A 22 18.14 20.55 -21.56
N THR A 23 18.28 19.37 -20.98
CA THR A 23 17.30 18.79 -20.04
C THR A 23 18.01 18.17 -18.86
N TYR A 24 17.23 17.68 -17.91
CA TYR A 24 17.69 16.83 -16.82
C TYR A 24 16.95 15.50 -16.86
N TRP A 25 17.68 14.40 -16.67
CA TRP A 25 17.12 13.06 -16.59
C TRP A 25 17.65 12.33 -15.34
N GLY A 26 16.76 11.60 -14.65
CA GLY A 26 17.05 10.77 -13.49
C GLY A 26 15.79 10.05 -13.01
N TYR A 27 15.92 9.18 -12.02
CA TYR A 27 14.79 8.39 -11.48
C TYR A 27 13.90 9.17 -10.52
N ALA A 28 14.35 10.30 -10.04
CA ALA A 28 13.67 11.12 -9.07
C ALA A 28 13.79 12.60 -9.42
N GLY A 29 12.91 13.39 -8.83
CA GLY A 29 12.95 14.83 -8.94
C GLY A 29 14.15 15.47 -8.23
N LYS A 30 14.14 16.78 -8.21
CA LYS A 30 15.24 17.61 -7.63
C LYS A 30 15.18 17.75 -6.11
N ALA A 31 14.08 17.42 -5.47
CA ALA A 31 13.90 17.61 -4.03
C ALA A 31 14.27 16.34 -3.26
N ALA A 32 15.05 16.48 -2.18
CA ALA A 32 15.32 15.39 -1.25
C ALA A 32 14.34 15.42 -0.07
N VAL A 33 14.07 14.25 0.53
CA VAL A 33 13.44 14.18 1.86
C VAL A 33 14.40 14.66 2.94
N ASP A 34 13.90 15.00 4.13
CA ASP A 34 14.70 15.60 5.22
C ASP A 34 15.71 14.65 5.87
N LEU A 35 15.60 13.35 5.62
CA LEU A 35 16.50 12.33 6.18
C LEU A 35 17.48 11.80 5.11
N PRO A 36 18.78 11.64 5.45
CA PRO A 36 19.76 11.05 4.54
C PRO A 36 19.54 9.53 4.38
N TYR A 37 19.92 9.02 3.21
CA TYR A 37 19.96 7.59 2.98
C TYR A 37 21.21 6.96 3.60
N GLY A 38 21.03 5.91 4.39
CA GLY A 38 22.12 5.23 5.10
C GLY A 38 22.34 5.77 6.53
N SER A 39 23.47 5.41 7.14
CA SER A 39 23.77 5.82 8.52
C SER A 39 24.11 7.31 8.62
N ILE A 40 23.50 8.01 9.57
CA ILE A 40 23.80 9.43 9.86
C ILE A 40 25.28 9.64 10.20
N GLY A 41 25.97 8.67 10.80
CA GLY A 41 27.40 8.76 11.14
C GLY A 41 28.35 8.64 9.95
N THR A 42 27.87 8.40 8.73
CA THR A 42 28.69 8.28 7.52
C THR A 42 29.19 9.67 7.11
N ARG A 43 30.52 9.88 7.17
CA ARG A 43 31.17 11.16 6.86
C ARG A 43 31.74 11.23 5.45
N HIS A 44 32.02 10.10 4.84
CA HIS A 44 32.53 9.97 3.48
C HIS A 44 31.71 8.95 2.74
N GLY A 45 31.36 9.21 1.51
CA GLY A 45 30.61 8.25 0.73
C GLY A 45 30.46 8.69 -0.71
N LYS A 46 29.90 7.76 -1.47
CA LYS A 46 29.59 7.96 -2.89
C LYS A 46 28.15 7.55 -3.12
N ALA A 47 27.50 8.25 -4.05
CA ALA A 47 26.14 7.98 -4.48
C ALA A 47 26.05 8.10 -6.00
N ALA A 48 25.36 7.16 -6.67
CA ALA A 48 25.23 7.15 -8.12
C ALA A 48 23.88 6.56 -8.56
N ILE A 49 23.44 6.94 -9.75
CA ILE A 49 22.33 6.30 -10.46
C ILE A 49 22.86 5.61 -11.72
N TYR A 50 22.19 4.54 -12.12
CA TYR A 50 22.48 3.82 -13.35
C TYR A 50 21.65 4.40 -14.49
N ILE A 51 22.28 4.72 -15.61
CA ILE A 51 21.63 5.13 -16.85
C ILE A 51 21.57 3.88 -17.76
N PRO A 52 20.40 3.27 -17.93
CA PRO A 52 20.27 2.03 -18.70
C PRO A 52 20.50 2.27 -20.20
N ALA A 53 20.81 1.20 -20.92
CA ALA A 53 21.12 1.28 -22.35
C ALA A 53 20.00 1.94 -23.17
N GLU A 54 18.76 1.73 -22.82
CA GLU A 54 17.59 2.31 -23.50
C GLU A 54 17.60 3.83 -23.41
N VAL A 55 17.88 4.37 -22.21
CA VAL A 55 18.01 5.83 -22.00
C VAL A 55 19.27 6.37 -22.67
N ALA A 56 20.39 5.65 -22.58
CA ALA A 56 21.62 6.03 -23.27
C ALA A 56 21.43 6.06 -24.79
N GLN A 57 20.70 5.10 -25.37
CA GLN A 57 20.38 5.11 -26.81
C GLN A 57 19.48 6.29 -27.21
N MET A 58 18.48 6.66 -26.38
CA MET A 58 17.62 7.81 -26.62
C MET A 58 18.42 9.12 -26.72
N TYR A 59 19.47 9.28 -25.88
CA TYR A 59 20.34 10.46 -25.86
C TYR A 59 21.66 10.28 -26.63
N LYS A 60 21.83 9.24 -27.42
CA LYS A 60 23.06 8.95 -28.15
C LYS A 60 23.56 10.14 -28.98
N GLY A 61 24.83 10.48 -28.84
CA GLY A 61 25.48 11.59 -29.50
C GLY A 61 25.29 12.95 -28.82
N LEU A 62 24.37 13.05 -27.85
CA LEU A 62 24.25 14.23 -26.98
C LEU A 62 25.31 14.18 -25.88
N LYS A 63 25.44 15.28 -25.12
CA LYS A 63 26.49 15.43 -24.12
C LYS A 63 25.93 15.51 -22.70
N VAL A 64 26.49 14.76 -21.76
CA VAL A 64 26.32 15.04 -20.33
C VAL A 64 27.25 16.19 -19.97
N THR A 65 26.68 17.37 -19.76
CA THR A 65 27.42 18.60 -19.48
C THR A 65 27.48 18.95 -18.00
N GLY A 66 26.83 18.15 -17.16
CA GLY A 66 26.79 18.36 -15.72
C GLY A 66 25.72 17.48 -15.06
N MET A 67 25.43 17.80 -13.82
CA MET A 67 24.40 17.15 -13.03
C MET A 67 23.79 18.11 -12.01
N ARG A 68 22.60 17.74 -11.50
CA ARG A 68 22.02 18.32 -10.29
C ARG A 68 21.67 17.22 -9.29
N PHE A 69 21.82 17.53 -8.02
CA PHE A 69 21.54 16.61 -6.92
C PHE A 69 21.13 17.37 -5.68
N SER A 70 20.38 16.74 -4.80
CA SER A 70 19.95 17.36 -3.56
C SER A 70 20.63 16.69 -2.37
N LEU A 71 21.16 17.51 -1.44
CA LEU A 71 21.77 17.05 -0.20
C LEU A 71 20.85 17.37 0.98
N THR A 72 20.84 16.50 1.99
CA THR A 72 20.05 16.69 3.22
C THR A 72 20.72 17.62 4.21
N ASP A 73 22.04 17.86 4.09
CA ASP A 73 22.80 18.83 4.85
C ASP A 73 24.00 19.33 4.04
N LYS A 74 24.81 20.22 4.62
CA LYS A 74 26.01 20.77 4.00
C LYS A 74 27.11 19.70 3.91
N ALA A 75 27.81 19.64 2.77
CA ALA A 75 29.03 18.88 2.58
C ALA A 75 30.25 19.79 2.47
N GLU A 76 31.41 19.38 3.03
CA GLU A 76 32.67 20.09 2.93
C GLU A 76 33.24 20.04 1.49
N THR A 77 33.13 18.86 0.88
CA THR A 77 33.54 18.63 -0.51
C THR A 77 32.49 17.77 -1.22
N VAL A 78 32.30 18.05 -2.50
CA VAL A 78 31.53 17.24 -3.42
C VAL A 78 32.27 17.12 -4.73
N LYS A 79 32.47 15.90 -5.23
CA LYS A 79 33.02 15.62 -6.55
C LYS A 79 31.98 14.92 -7.40
N ALA A 80 31.45 15.61 -8.39
CA ALA A 80 30.52 15.05 -9.37
C ALA A 80 31.27 14.21 -10.42
N PHE A 81 30.70 13.12 -10.90
CA PHE A 81 31.35 12.27 -11.91
C PHE A 81 30.36 11.60 -12.87
N VAL A 82 30.89 11.18 -14.02
CA VAL A 82 30.30 10.18 -14.92
C VAL A 82 31.26 8.99 -15.00
N ALA A 83 30.73 7.78 -14.94
CA ALA A 83 31.51 6.54 -15.00
C ALA A 83 30.84 5.49 -15.89
N GLU A 84 31.61 4.80 -16.73
CA GLU A 84 31.13 3.64 -17.49
C GLU A 84 31.12 2.37 -16.62
N ASP A 85 31.99 2.32 -15.61
CA ASP A 85 32.06 1.31 -14.55
C ASP A 85 32.34 2.02 -13.22
N LEU A 86 31.54 1.73 -12.20
CA LEU A 86 31.69 2.32 -10.86
C LEU A 86 33.02 1.97 -10.17
N ASN A 87 33.64 0.86 -10.53
CA ASN A 87 34.96 0.45 -10.02
C ASN A 87 36.12 0.89 -10.91
N GLY A 88 35.84 1.55 -12.03
CA GLY A 88 36.80 2.07 -12.99
C GLY A 88 37.19 3.53 -12.77
N ALA A 89 37.96 4.08 -13.70
CA ALA A 89 38.24 5.52 -13.76
C ALA A 89 36.98 6.27 -14.21
N TYR A 90 36.80 7.49 -13.70
CA TYR A 90 35.70 8.34 -14.15
C TYR A 90 35.95 8.87 -15.57
N ALA A 91 34.92 8.80 -16.41
CA ALA A 91 34.98 9.33 -17.78
C ALA A 91 35.07 10.86 -17.79
N THR A 92 34.43 11.53 -16.83
CA THR A 92 34.62 12.95 -16.50
C THR A 92 34.28 13.17 -15.02
N GLU A 93 34.94 14.18 -14.43
CA GLU A 93 34.68 14.55 -13.03
C GLU A 93 34.86 16.06 -12.81
N LYS A 94 34.24 16.59 -11.75
CA LYS A 94 34.35 17.96 -11.34
C LYS A 94 34.19 18.12 -9.84
N MET A 95 35.18 18.75 -9.20
CA MET A 95 35.03 19.20 -7.81
C MET A 95 34.11 20.43 -7.76
N ALA A 96 33.15 20.40 -6.86
CA ALA A 96 32.40 21.58 -6.43
C ALA A 96 33.08 22.16 -5.19
N ASP A 97 33.10 23.50 -5.08
CA ASP A 97 33.75 24.18 -3.95
C ASP A 97 33.13 23.80 -2.60
N MET A 98 31.82 23.64 -2.55
CA MET A 98 31.03 23.13 -1.40
C MET A 98 29.70 22.58 -1.87
N GLY A 99 29.16 21.56 -1.12
CA GLY A 99 27.78 21.11 -1.24
C GLY A 99 26.88 21.86 -0.24
N ASN A 100 25.83 22.49 -0.72
CA ASN A 100 24.84 23.14 0.15
C ASN A 100 23.68 22.18 0.45
N LYS A 101 23.04 22.34 1.63
CA LYS A 101 21.75 21.71 1.88
C LYS A 101 20.75 22.09 0.78
N GLY A 102 20.01 21.10 0.28
CA GLY A 102 19.06 21.26 -0.84
C GLY A 102 19.71 21.06 -2.20
N LEU A 103 19.17 21.71 -3.22
CA LEU A 103 19.56 21.52 -4.62
C LEU A 103 20.92 22.12 -4.94
N ASN A 104 21.81 21.29 -5.48
CA ASN A 104 23.11 21.65 -6.02
C ASN A 104 23.16 21.37 -7.52
N SER A 105 23.98 22.10 -8.26
CA SER A 105 24.25 21.89 -9.67
C SER A 105 25.74 22.02 -9.95
N VAL A 106 26.29 21.08 -10.71
CA VAL A 106 27.70 21.08 -11.14
C VAL A 106 27.74 20.95 -12.65
N LEU A 107 28.55 21.80 -13.32
CA LEU A 107 28.85 21.69 -14.74
C LEU A 107 30.25 21.11 -14.91
N PHE A 108 30.41 20.12 -15.76
CA PHE A 108 31.70 19.51 -16.09
C PHE A 108 32.52 20.45 -17.00
N ASP A 109 33.85 20.49 -16.83
CA ASP A 109 34.76 21.21 -17.73
C ASP A 109 34.82 20.47 -19.08
N ASP A 110 34.90 19.15 -19.06
CA ASP A 110 34.87 18.27 -20.21
C ASP A 110 33.57 17.46 -20.22
N ALA A 111 32.72 17.69 -21.22
CA ALA A 111 31.45 17.04 -21.34
C ALA A 111 31.59 15.56 -21.81
N TYR A 112 30.92 14.65 -21.16
CA TYR A 112 30.83 13.23 -21.59
C TYR A 112 29.90 13.09 -22.78
N THR A 113 30.36 12.47 -23.88
CA THR A 113 29.52 12.19 -25.05
C THR A 113 28.84 10.81 -24.85
N ILE A 114 27.52 10.78 -24.87
CA ILE A 114 26.73 9.55 -24.67
C ILE A 114 26.92 8.63 -25.88
N THR A 115 27.47 7.43 -25.66
CA THR A 115 27.77 6.44 -26.69
C THR A 115 26.55 5.61 -27.08
N GLY A 116 25.56 5.51 -26.21
CA GLY A 116 24.43 4.61 -26.28
C GLY A 116 24.60 3.35 -25.42
N ASP A 117 25.79 3.13 -24.85
CA ASP A 117 26.03 2.10 -23.85
C ASP A 117 25.60 2.61 -22.47
N PRO A 118 25.23 1.71 -21.52
CA PRO A 118 24.86 2.10 -20.17
C PRO A 118 26.04 2.73 -19.43
N PHE A 119 25.75 3.66 -18.51
CA PHE A 119 26.76 4.33 -17.69
C PHE A 119 26.15 4.76 -16.35
N TYR A 120 26.99 5.35 -15.49
CA TYR A 120 26.58 5.87 -14.18
C TYR A 120 26.89 7.36 -14.11
N ILE A 121 26.05 8.07 -13.35
CA ILE A 121 26.33 9.42 -12.92
C ILE A 121 26.17 9.50 -11.41
N GLY A 122 27.08 10.22 -10.75
CA GLY A 122 27.12 10.23 -9.30
C GLY A 122 27.98 11.33 -8.71
N TYR A 123 28.07 11.30 -7.39
CA TYR A 123 28.95 12.19 -6.63
C TYR A 123 29.63 11.47 -5.46
N GLU A 124 30.83 11.92 -5.12
CA GLU A 124 31.51 11.63 -3.86
C GLU A 124 31.34 12.82 -2.92
N PHE A 125 31.28 12.57 -1.61
CA PHE A 125 31.18 13.64 -0.63
C PHE A 125 32.06 13.41 0.60
N THR A 126 32.45 14.52 1.25
CA THR A 126 32.98 14.56 2.61
C THR A 126 32.15 15.54 3.41
N SER A 127 31.74 15.16 4.62
CA SER A 127 30.88 15.95 5.49
C SER A 127 31.04 15.50 6.94
N ASP A 128 30.52 16.28 7.88
CA ASP A 128 30.43 15.85 9.30
C ASP A 128 29.42 14.72 9.53
N ILE A 129 28.44 14.61 8.63
CA ILE A 129 27.37 13.60 8.66
C ILE A 129 27.07 13.08 7.26
N ASN A 130 26.26 12.00 7.16
CA ASN A 130 25.75 11.55 5.87
C ASN A 130 24.79 12.59 5.29
N VAL A 131 25.01 12.94 4.02
CA VAL A 131 24.24 13.97 3.31
C VAL A 131 23.49 13.44 2.08
N VAL A 132 23.52 12.11 1.83
CA VAL A 132 22.92 11.52 0.63
C VAL A 132 21.41 11.74 0.63
N GLY A 133 20.94 12.56 -0.32
CA GLY A 133 19.54 12.87 -0.50
C GLY A 133 18.81 11.84 -1.37
N VAL A 134 17.64 11.41 -0.92
CA VAL A 134 16.71 10.53 -1.64
C VAL A 134 15.35 11.19 -1.73
N THR A 135 14.47 10.66 -2.56
CA THR A 135 13.06 11.04 -2.63
C THR A 135 12.18 9.90 -2.09
N ASP A 136 10.89 9.99 -2.24
CA ASP A 136 9.93 8.93 -1.87
C ASP A 136 9.61 7.97 -3.02
N GLU A 137 10.25 8.12 -4.17
CA GLU A 137 10.12 7.25 -5.33
C GLU A 137 11.07 6.04 -5.24
N TYR A 138 10.60 4.87 -5.70
CA TYR A 138 11.34 3.60 -5.70
C TYR A 138 11.49 3.12 -7.15
N CYS A 139 12.72 3.11 -7.67
CA CYS A 139 12.98 2.72 -9.06
C CYS A 139 14.26 1.87 -9.15
N GLU A 140 14.21 0.76 -9.89
CA GLU A 140 15.40 -0.05 -10.17
C GLU A 140 16.47 0.79 -10.88
N GLY A 141 17.72 0.69 -10.43
CA GLY A 141 18.83 1.50 -10.94
C GLY A 141 18.95 2.90 -10.33
N GLY A 142 17.98 3.32 -9.51
CA GLY A 142 17.93 4.66 -8.93
C GLY A 142 18.78 4.87 -7.66
N ASN A 143 19.42 3.83 -7.10
CA ASN A 143 20.13 3.97 -5.82
C ASN A 143 21.32 3.04 -5.69
N PHE A 144 22.51 3.58 -5.99
CA PHE A 144 23.81 2.93 -5.73
C PHE A 144 24.58 3.76 -4.71
N THR A 145 25.13 3.13 -3.69
CA THR A 145 25.96 3.81 -2.69
C THR A 145 27.23 3.00 -2.36
N ASP A 146 28.30 3.72 -2.00
CA ASP A 146 29.52 3.18 -1.40
C ASP A 146 29.87 4.01 -0.16
N PHE A 147 29.74 3.41 1.01
CA PHE A 147 30.09 3.99 2.31
C PHE A 147 31.35 3.35 2.89
N GLY A 148 32.29 2.93 2.02
CA GLY A 148 33.60 2.37 2.39
C GLY A 148 33.67 0.84 2.31
N SER A 149 32.62 0.16 1.88
CA SER A 149 32.58 -1.30 1.70
C SER A 149 32.49 -1.73 0.23
N GLY A 150 32.61 -0.78 -0.69
CA GLY A 150 32.38 -0.96 -2.12
C GLY A 150 30.94 -0.64 -2.52
N TRP A 151 30.72 -0.54 -3.81
CA TRP A 151 29.42 -0.16 -4.38
C TRP A 151 28.35 -1.22 -4.14
N THR A 152 27.21 -0.77 -3.70
CA THR A 152 26.01 -1.57 -3.45
C THR A 152 24.85 -1.05 -4.30
N ASP A 153 24.22 -1.94 -5.07
CA ASP A 153 22.92 -1.69 -5.69
C ASP A 153 21.83 -1.92 -4.64
N ASN A 154 21.39 -0.85 -4.00
CA ASN A 154 20.40 -0.91 -2.93
C ASN A 154 19.02 -1.32 -3.45
N THR A 155 18.70 -1.00 -4.71
CA THR A 155 17.42 -1.35 -5.32
C THR A 155 17.25 -2.85 -5.52
N LYS A 156 18.35 -3.63 -5.59
CA LYS A 156 18.33 -5.09 -5.62
C LYS A 156 18.40 -5.75 -4.25
N GLN A 157 19.12 -5.12 -3.31
CA GLN A 157 19.25 -5.68 -1.95
C GLN A 157 18.01 -5.45 -1.09
N THR A 158 17.40 -4.28 -1.18
CA THR A 158 16.24 -3.87 -0.37
C THR A 158 15.25 -3.10 -1.25
N PRO A 159 14.56 -3.76 -2.21
CA PRO A 159 13.71 -3.07 -3.19
C PRO A 159 12.68 -2.14 -2.58
N ASP A 160 12.05 -2.55 -1.48
CA ASP A 160 11.00 -1.79 -0.79
C ASP A 160 11.54 -0.67 0.14
N ASN A 161 12.87 -0.60 0.33
CA ASN A 161 13.51 0.34 1.25
C ASN A 161 14.64 1.17 0.61
N ALA A 162 14.78 1.13 -0.71
CA ALA A 162 15.81 1.85 -1.45
C ALA A 162 15.18 2.92 -2.36
N PRO A 163 14.73 4.05 -1.81
CA PRO A 163 14.19 5.13 -2.62
C PRO A 163 15.26 5.70 -3.55
N ALA A 164 14.81 6.26 -4.68
CA ALA A 164 15.70 6.82 -5.69
C ALA A 164 16.50 8.02 -5.14
N LEU A 165 17.77 8.11 -5.53
CA LEU A 165 18.60 9.25 -5.20
C LEU A 165 18.04 10.51 -5.86
N ALA A 166 18.02 11.62 -5.13
CA ALA A 166 17.65 12.94 -5.63
C ALA A 166 18.77 13.50 -6.53
N LEU A 167 18.99 12.86 -7.68
CA LEU A 167 20.08 13.09 -8.61
C LEU A 167 19.60 12.98 -10.07
N GLN A 168 20.06 13.90 -10.93
CA GLN A 168 19.77 13.91 -12.36
C GLN A 168 20.99 14.35 -13.17
N MET A 169 21.24 13.69 -14.31
CA MET A 169 22.20 14.16 -15.31
C MET A 169 21.65 15.38 -16.06
N ARG A 170 22.51 16.30 -16.47
CA ARG A 170 22.19 17.37 -17.40
C ARG A 170 22.66 16.98 -18.81
N VAL A 171 21.71 16.78 -19.71
CA VAL A 171 21.97 16.43 -21.10
C VAL A 171 21.79 17.66 -21.98
N GLU A 172 22.71 17.91 -22.90
CA GLU A 172 22.70 19.06 -23.81
C GLU A 172 22.88 18.64 -25.25
N GLY A 173 22.12 19.28 -26.15
CA GLY A 173 22.21 19.08 -27.59
C GLY A 173 21.23 19.96 -28.36
N THR A 174 21.16 19.77 -29.68
CA THR A 174 20.27 20.56 -30.56
C THR A 174 18.84 20.09 -30.54
N GLU A 175 18.65 18.78 -30.37
CA GLU A 175 17.35 18.14 -30.30
C GLU A 175 17.31 17.26 -29.05
N ILE A 176 16.38 17.55 -28.14
CA ILE A 176 16.17 16.80 -26.92
C ILE A 176 14.87 16.00 -27.09
N PRO A 177 14.89 14.67 -26.93
CA PRO A 177 13.69 13.85 -26.95
C PRO A 177 12.66 14.31 -25.89
N VAL A 178 11.40 14.08 -26.15
CA VAL A 178 10.31 14.28 -25.18
C VAL A 178 10.17 13.02 -24.34
N ASP A 179 10.39 13.14 -23.07
CA ASP A 179 10.31 12.06 -22.08
C ASP A 179 9.62 12.60 -20.82
N VAL A 180 8.59 11.91 -20.35
CA VAL A 180 7.81 12.24 -19.15
C VAL A 180 7.60 10.97 -18.34
N ALA A 181 8.17 10.89 -17.15
CA ALA A 181 8.01 9.75 -16.24
C ALA A 181 6.78 9.89 -15.34
N ILE A 182 6.15 8.77 -15.01
CA ILE A 182 5.24 8.68 -13.85
C ILE A 182 6.07 8.27 -12.62
N CYS A 183 6.20 9.16 -11.64
CA CYS A 183 7.01 8.92 -10.45
C CYS A 183 6.22 8.40 -9.26
N GLY A 184 4.90 8.53 -9.29
CA GLY A 184 4.05 8.07 -8.20
C GLY A 184 2.59 8.15 -8.55
N VAL A 185 1.81 7.19 -8.02
CA VAL A 185 0.35 7.19 -8.07
C VAL A 185 -0.18 6.95 -6.66
N LYS A 186 -0.99 7.87 -6.15
CA LYS A 186 -1.54 7.77 -4.79
C LYS A 186 -2.49 6.57 -4.70
N LYS A 187 -2.44 5.87 -3.56
CA LYS A 187 -3.43 4.85 -3.23
C LYS A 187 -4.83 5.46 -3.28
N VAL A 188 -5.76 4.75 -3.90
CA VAL A 188 -7.16 5.15 -4.00
C VAL A 188 -8.00 4.38 -2.99
N THR A 189 -8.92 5.06 -2.31
CA THR A 189 -10.01 4.44 -1.56
C THR A 189 -11.32 5.07 -2.01
N THR A 190 -12.28 4.24 -2.41
CA THR A 190 -13.57 4.68 -2.95
C THR A 190 -14.69 3.74 -2.54
N ALA A 191 -15.94 4.13 -2.76
CA ALA A 191 -17.09 3.27 -2.59
C ALA A 191 -17.61 2.77 -3.96
N VAL A 192 -18.24 1.58 -3.96
CA VAL A 192 -18.94 1.03 -5.13
C VAL A 192 -19.95 2.06 -5.65
N GLY A 193 -19.95 2.29 -6.97
CA GLY A 193 -20.84 3.22 -7.64
C GLY A 193 -20.46 4.70 -7.57
N ASP A 194 -19.37 5.04 -6.88
CA ASP A 194 -18.86 6.42 -6.83
C ASP A 194 -17.95 6.74 -8.02
N THR A 195 -17.60 8.00 -8.17
CA THR A 195 -16.46 8.45 -8.96
C THR A 195 -15.29 8.75 -8.03
N TYR A 196 -14.07 8.58 -8.53
CA TYR A 196 -12.85 8.90 -7.79
C TYR A 196 -11.81 9.55 -8.69
N GLN A 197 -10.78 10.12 -8.09
CA GLN A 197 -9.64 10.67 -8.81
C GLN A 197 -8.41 9.80 -8.66
N ILE A 198 -7.80 9.43 -9.79
CA ILE A 198 -6.43 8.95 -9.84
C ILE A 198 -5.54 10.19 -9.81
N LYS A 199 -4.64 10.24 -8.81
CA LYS A 199 -3.69 11.34 -8.61
C LYS A 199 -2.28 10.79 -8.55
N GLY A 200 -1.34 11.51 -9.14
CA GLY A 200 0.06 11.10 -9.11
C GLY A 200 1.02 12.24 -9.41
N LYS A 201 2.28 11.90 -9.52
CA LYS A 201 3.38 12.81 -9.85
C LYS A 201 3.99 12.47 -11.18
N LEU A 202 4.43 13.49 -11.91
CA LEU A 202 5.15 13.43 -13.18
C LEU A 202 6.50 14.11 -13.07
N LEU A 203 7.49 13.59 -13.81
CA LEU A 203 8.73 14.28 -14.12
C LEU A 203 8.76 14.58 -15.62
N ASN A 204 8.76 15.85 -15.99
CA ASN A 204 8.93 16.25 -17.37
C ASN A 204 10.43 16.45 -17.66
N PHE A 205 11.05 15.54 -18.37
CA PHE A 205 12.45 15.65 -18.82
C PHE A 205 12.62 16.44 -20.12
N ALA A 206 11.51 16.78 -20.81
CA ALA A 206 11.60 17.57 -22.03
C ALA A 206 12.12 18.99 -21.78
N ALA A 207 12.79 19.54 -22.77
CA ALA A 207 13.23 20.94 -22.78
C ALA A 207 12.07 21.94 -22.94
N ALA A 208 10.86 21.46 -23.29
CA ALA A 208 9.65 22.24 -23.49
C ALA A 208 8.56 21.84 -22.48
N LYS A 209 7.56 22.73 -22.32
CA LYS A 209 6.36 22.41 -21.55
C LYS A 209 5.51 21.39 -22.30
N ILE A 210 4.85 20.53 -21.55
CA ILE A 210 3.81 19.62 -22.03
C ILE A 210 2.45 20.29 -21.82
N THR A 211 1.49 20.07 -22.71
CA THR A 211 0.16 20.67 -22.64
C THR A 211 -0.97 19.65 -22.67
N SER A 212 -0.69 18.42 -23.13
CA SER A 212 -1.67 17.34 -23.10
C SER A 212 -1.03 15.99 -22.80
N LEU A 213 -1.74 15.15 -22.06
CA LEU A 213 -1.32 13.81 -21.64
C LEU A 213 -2.48 12.84 -21.87
N ARG A 214 -2.17 11.65 -22.35
CA ARG A 214 -3.12 10.54 -22.40
C ARG A 214 -2.64 9.43 -21.49
N PHE A 215 -3.47 9.08 -20.50
CA PHE A 215 -3.22 7.98 -19.58
C PHE A 215 -4.04 6.76 -19.99
N GLY A 216 -3.44 5.55 -19.84
CA GLY A 216 -4.12 4.28 -19.76
C GLY A 216 -4.12 3.81 -18.32
N TYR A 217 -5.21 3.18 -17.85
CA TYR A 217 -5.25 2.59 -16.53
C TYR A 217 -6.01 1.28 -16.50
N THR A 218 -5.57 0.35 -15.66
CA THR A 218 -6.23 -0.95 -15.41
C THR A 218 -6.41 -1.17 -13.92
N ILE A 219 -7.51 -1.81 -13.54
CA ILE A 219 -7.80 -2.22 -12.16
C ILE A 219 -7.87 -3.74 -12.14
N GLY A 220 -6.96 -4.37 -11.38
CA GLY A 220 -6.84 -5.83 -11.37
C GLY A 220 -6.62 -6.38 -12.79
N ASN A 221 -7.51 -7.23 -13.23
CA ASN A 221 -7.50 -7.86 -14.57
C ASN A 221 -8.50 -7.22 -15.54
N SER A 222 -8.98 -5.99 -15.28
CA SER A 222 -9.90 -5.31 -16.20
C SER A 222 -9.23 -4.93 -17.53
N GLU A 223 -10.03 -4.65 -18.55
CA GLU A 223 -9.54 -4.02 -19.77
C GLU A 223 -8.98 -2.63 -19.48
N GLU A 224 -7.94 -2.23 -20.23
CA GLU A 224 -7.34 -0.91 -20.11
C GLU A 224 -8.34 0.18 -20.53
N GLN A 225 -8.51 1.17 -19.68
CA GLN A 225 -9.31 2.36 -19.93
C GLN A 225 -8.40 3.56 -20.16
N PHE A 226 -8.91 4.61 -20.81
CA PHE A 226 -8.12 5.77 -21.17
C PHE A 226 -8.72 7.05 -20.64
N ALA A 227 -7.84 8.00 -20.29
CA ALA A 227 -8.19 9.36 -19.88
C ALA A 227 -7.27 10.38 -20.56
N ASP A 228 -7.86 11.39 -21.20
CA ASP A 228 -7.14 12.52 -21.76
C ASP A 228 -7.15 13.69 -20.75
N VAL A 229 -5.98 14.29 -20.52
CA VAL A 229 -5.78 15.35 -19.55
C VAL A 229 -5.12 16.56 -20.23
N GLU A 230 -5.84 17.65 -20.29
CA GLU A 230 -5.31 18.96 -20.74
C GLU A 230 -4.68 19.66 -19.52
N GLN A 231 -3.36 19.62 -19.45
CA GLN A 231 -2.61 20.15 -18.32
C GLN A 231 -1.28 20.69 -18.79
N THR A 232 -0.87 21.86 -18.27
CA THR A 232 0.49 22.36 -18.50
C THR A 232 1.45 21.77 -17.48
N VAL A 233 2.39 20.95 -17.95
CA VAL A 233 3.51 20.44 -17.15
C VAL A 233 4.77 21.22 -17.51
N THR A 234 5.39 21.86 -16.52
CA THR A 234 6.55 22.71 -16.72
C THR A 234 7.74 21.92 -17.23
N ALA A 235 8.50 22.49 -18.18
CA ALA A 235 9.73 21.89 -18.70
C ALA A 235 10.75 21.61 -17.56
N ARG A 236 11.35 20.44 -17.57
CA ARG A 236 12.41 20.00 -16.63
C ARG A 236 12.01 20.08 -15.16
N ALA A 237 10.72 19.82 -14.86
CA ALA A 237 10.16 19.95 -13.53
C ALA A 237 9.26 18.76 -13.17
N GLU A 238 9.06 18.61 -11.88
CA GLU A 238 7.98 17.79 -11.33
C GLU A 238 6.66 18.53 -11.39
N ASP A 239 5.57 17.77 -11.56
CA ASP A 239 4.21 18.28 -11.47
C ASP A 239 3.26 17.15 -10.99
N GLU A 240 2.07 17.51 -10.54
CA GLU A 240 1.03 16.54 -10.18
C GLU A 240 0.03 16.39 -11.34
N PHE A 241 -0.53 15.20 -11.49
CA PHE A 241 -1.65 14.96 -12.38
C PHE A 241 -2.87 14.43 -11.62
N ALA A 242 -4.05 14.64 -12.18
CA ALA A 242 -5.30 14.08 -11.69
C ALA A 242 -6.31 13.89 -12.82
N PHE A 243 -7.02 12.76 -12.81
CA PHE A 243 -8.16 12.53 -13.69
C PHE A 243 -9.24 11.69 -12.97
N THR A 244 -10.50 11.87 -13.38
CA THR A 244 -11.66 11.23 -12.74
C THR A 244 -12.03 9.93 -13.43
N CYS A 245 -12.33 8.90 -12.64
CA CYS A 245 -12.73 7.57 -13.08
C CYS A 245 -13.97 7.11 -12.32
N ASN A 246 -14.65 6.08 -12.83
CA ASN A 246 -15.71 5.38 -12.13
C ASN A 246 -15.12 4.28 -11.24
N ALA A 247 -15.69 4.11 -10.05
CA ALA A 247 -15.30 3.01 -9.15
C ALA A 247 -15.69 1.65 -9.74
N PRO A 248 -14.93 0.59 -9.42
CA PRO A 248 -15.36 -0.78 -9.70
C PRO A 248 -16.72 -1.11 -9.11
N ASP A 249 -17.48 -1.95 -9.81
CA ASP A 249 -18.83 -2.39 -9.37
C ASP A 249 -18.80 -3.39 -8.22
N ALA A 250 -17.62 -3.88 -7.85
CA ALA A 250 -17.44 -4.87 -6.81
C ALA A 250 -16.48 -4.38 -5.72
N LYS A 251 -16.76 -4.80 -4.49
CA LYS A 251 -15.87 -4.61 -3.33
C LYS A 251 -14.59 -5.43 -3.50
N GLY A 252 -13.44 -4.79 -3.30
CA GLY A 252 -12.15 -5.46 -3.39
C GLY A 252 -10.97 -4.56 -3.05
N CYS A 253 -9.80 -5.17 -3.07
CA CYS A 253 -8.51 -4.49 -3.00
C CYS A 253 -7.71 -5.00 -4.20
N GLU A 254 -7.47 -4.12 -5.17
CA GLU A 254 -6.91 -4.47 -6.48
C GLU A 254 -5.67 -3.62 -6.78
N ASN A 255 -4.83 -4.12 -7.69
CA ASN A 255 -3.76 -3.33 -8.25
C ASN A 255 -4.36 -2.27 -9.20
N LEU A 256 -3.92 -1.03 -9.04
CA LEU A 256 -4.19 0.08 -9.95
C LEU A 256 -2.91 0.35 -10.75
N LYS A 257 -2.87 -0.09 -11.99
CA LYS A 257 -1.77 0.21 -12.91
C LYS A 257 -2.13 1.43 -13.75
N VAL A 258 -1.28 2.44 -13.75
CA VAL A 258 -1.42 3.66 -14.56
C VAL A 258 -0.24 3.77 -15.51
N ARG A 259 -0.52 4.04 -16.78
CA ARG A 259 0.48 4.16 -17.83
C ARG A 259 0.28 5.46 -18.61
N LEU A 260 1.37 6.18 -18.88
CA LEU A 260 1.38 7.29 -19.83
C LEU A 260 1.38 6.70 -21.25
N VAL A 261 0.46 7.11 -22.08
CA VAL A 261 0.25 6.59 -23.45
C VAL A 261 0.74 7.58 -24.49
N LYS A 262 0.42 8.89 -24.29
CA LYS A 262 0.81 9.97 -25.20
C LYS A 262 1.15 11.24 -24.44
N VAL A 263 2.08 11.99 -25.01
CA VAL A 263 2.54 13.30 -24.56
C VAL A 263 2.42 14.27 -25.73
N ASN A 264 1.63 15.34 -25.60
CA ASN A 264 1.33 16.27 -26.70
C ASN A 264 0.84 15.58 -27.99
N GLY A 265 0.11 14.46 -27.86
CA GLY A 265 -0.42 13.70 -28.98
C GLY A 265 0.53 12.67 -29.61
N GLU A 266 1.82 12.68 -29.27
CA GLU A 266 2.86 11.78 -29.74
C GLU A 266 3.21 10.72 -28.69
N GLU A 267 3.95 9.68 -29.11
CA GLU A 267 4.53 8.69 -28.18
C GLU A 267 5.65 9.33 -27.36
N ASP A 268 5.81 8.86 -26.12
CA ASP A 268 6.92 9.21 -25.26
C ASP A 268 8.21 8.54 -25.72
N ALA A 269 9.36 9.22 -25.59
CA ALA A 269 10.63 8.72 -26.09
C ALA A 269 11.18 7.53 -25.29
N TYR A 270 10.74 7.34 -24.03
CA TYR A 270 11.17 6.24 -23.18
C TYR A 270 10.01 5.66 -22.38
N ASP A 271 9.50 4.50 -22.82
CA ASP A 271 8.35 3.83 -22.21
C ASP A 271 8.66 3.12 -20.87
N GLY A 272 9.94 2.93 -20.54
CA GLY A 272 10.38 2.23 -19.33
C GLY A 272 10.05 2.96 -18.01
N ASN A 273 9.75 4.26 -18.05
CA ASN A 273 9.35 5.07 -16.90
C ASN A 273 7.88 5.54 -16.96
N ASN A 274 7.13 5.04 -17.94
CA ASN A 274 5.76 5.45 -18.23
C ASN A 274 4.69 4.70 -17.42
N THR A 275 5.07 3.76 -16.56
CA THR A 275 4.10 2.91 -15.86
C THR A 275 4.36 2.92 -14.36
N TYR A 276 3.29 3.09 -13.58
CA TYR A 276 3.31 2.96 -12.12
C TYR A 276 2.17 2.08 -11.64
N THR A 277 2.44 1.23 -10.64
CA THR A 277 1.43 0.38 -10.01
C THR A 277 1.19 0.84 -8.58
N SER A 278 -0.05 1.13 -8.26
CA SER A 278 -0.56 1.50 -6.94
C SER A 278 -1.68 0.54 -6.55
N THR A 279 -2.45 0.89 -5.55
CA THR A 279 -3.58 0.09 -5.05
C THR A 279 -4.87 0.90 -5.08
N ILE A 280 -5.97 0.25 -5.48
CA ILE A 280 -7.31 0.75 -5.27
C ILE A 280 -8.09 -0.16 -4.32
N VAL A 281 -8.74 0.44 -3.34
CA VAL A 281 -9.67 -0.22 -2.42
C VAL A 281 -11.07 0.27 -2.73
N THR A 282 -11.94 -0.66 -3.13
CA THR A 282 -13.36 -0.38 -3.34
C THR A 282 -14.16 -1.05 -2.23
N ALA A 283 -14.96 -0.28 -1.50
CA ALA A 283 -15.77 -0.76 -0.40
C ALA A 283 -17.26 -0.61 -0.69
N ASN A 284 -18.09 -1.52 -0.19
CA ASN A 284 -19.54 -1.42 -0.30
C ASN A 284 -20.10 -0.63 0.89
N VAL A 285 -19.72 0.65 0.97
CA VAL A 285 -20.14 1.54 2.06
C VAL A 285 -21.57 1.99 1.82
N GLN A 286 -22.48 1.37 2.54
CA GLN A 286 -23.90 1.75 2.49
C GLN A 286 -24.24 2.73 3.61
N ASP A 287 -25.13 3.67 3.33
CA ASP A 287 -25.70 4.57 4.34
C ASP A 287 -26.78 3.84 5.17
N VAL A 288 -26.32 2.84 5.91
CA VAL A 288 -27.16 2.01 6.78
C VAL A 288 -26.66 2.12 8.21
N LYS A 289 -27.51 2.60 9.12
CA LYS A 289 -27.24 2.54 10.55
C LYS A 289 -27.38 1.10 11.04
N ARG A 290 -26.32 0.62 11.70
CA ARG A 290 -26.30 -0.64 12.44
C ARG A 290 -26.10 -0.35 13.92
N VAL A 291 -26.84 -1.04 14.77
CA VAL A 291 -26.74 -0.93 16.24
C VAL A 291 -25.76 -1.95 16.76
N TYR A 292 -24.84 -1.51 17.59
CA TYR A 292 -23.85 -2.36 18.24
C TYR A 292 -24.31 -2.72 19.66
N MET A 293 -24.46 -4.01 19.94
CA MET A 293 -24.73 -4.51 21.28
C MET A 293 -23.50 -5.17 21.89
N GLU A 294 -23.06 -4.66 23.03
CA GLU A 294 -22.03 -5.27 23.87
C GLU A 294 -22.71 -5.99 25.03
N GLU A 295 -22.73 -7.33 24.98
CA GLU A 295 -23.27 -8.17 26.06
C GLU A 295 -22.17 -8.55 27.06
N TYR A 296 -22.47 -8.40 28.35
CA TYR A 296 -21.66 -8.88 29.47
C TYR A 296 -22.33 -10.09 30.08
N THR A 297 -21.68 -11.25 29.98
CA THR A 297 -22.28 -12.55 30.20
C THR A 297 -21.35 -13.54 30.91
N GLY A 298 -21.80 -14.76 31.13
CA GLY A 298 -20.97 -15.89 31.60
C GLY A 298 -21.77 -17.15 31.91
N LEU A 299 -21.12 -18.29 31.77
CA LEU A 299 -21.73 -19.60 31.83
C LEU A 299 -22.37 -19.94 33.17
N LYS A 300 -21.75 -19.49 34.27
CA LYS A 300 -22.22 -19.74 35.64
C LYS A 300 -23.34 -18.79 36.10
N CYS A 301 -23.63 -17.77 35.32
CA CYS A 301 -24.75 -16.86 35.54
C CYS A 301 -26.03 -17.47 35.02
N PRO A 302 -27.00 -17.91 35.88
CA PRO A 302 -28.17 -18.61 35.39
C PRO A 302 -29.15 -17.73 34.62
N TRP A 303 -29.11 -16.42 34.81
CA TRP A 303 -29.95 -15.45 34.10
C TRP A 303 -29.38 -15.03 32.75
N CYS A 304 -28.11 -15.39 32.45
CA CYS A 304 -27.43 -14.95 31.22
C CYS A 304 -28.04 -15.57 29.95
N VAL A 305 -28.89 -16.55 30.04
CA VAL A 305 -29.76 -17.00 28.93
C VAL A 305 -30.63 -15.87 28.35
N ARG A 306 -30.85 -14.77 29.10
CA ARG A 306 -31.58 -13.59 28.62
C ARG A 306 -30.77 -12.84 27.55
N GLY A 307 -29.45 -12.73 27.72
CA GLY A 307 -28.57 -12.10 26.73
C GLY A 307 -28.50 -12.90 25.44
N ILE A 308 -28.42 -14.23 25.56
CA ILE A 308 -28.47 -15.13 24.40
C ILE A 308 -29.75 -14.91 23.58
N GLU A 309 -30.90 -14.87 24.25
CA GLU A 309 -32.20 -14.64 23.59
C GLU A 309 -32.30 -13.19 23.03
N GLU A 310 -31.84 -12.21 23.77
CA GLU A 310 -31.84 -10.81 23.33
C GLU A 310 -31.06 -10.63 22.01
N ILE A 311 -29.88 -11.20 21.90
CA ILE A 311 -29.08 -11.18 20.68
C ILE A 311 -29.80 -11.90 19.55
N SER A 312 -30.30 -13.10 19.79
CA SER A 312 -31.02 -13.93 18.81
C SER A 312 -32.25 -13.21 18.26
N GLN A 313 -33.07 -12.64 19.15
CA GLN A 313 -34.30 -11.90 18.76
C GLN A 313 -33.96 -10.65 17.94
N ASN A 314 -32.93 -9.87 18.33
CA ASN A 314 -32.57 -8.65 17.60
C ASN A 314 -31.98 -8.98 16.24
N HIS A 315 -31.17 -10.03 16.08
CA HIS A 315 -30.71 -10.50 14.77
C HIS A 315 -31.87 -10.88 13.85
N THR A 316 -32.90 -11.54 14.40
CA THR A 316 -34.10 -11.94 13.64
C THR A 316 -34.96 -10.74 13.23
N LYS A 317 -35.11 -9.75 14.11
CA LYS A 317 -35.95 -8.57 13.87
C LYS A 317 -35.31 -7.50 13.03
N PHE A 318 -33.98 -7.39 13.10
CA PHE A 318 -33.18 -6.35 12.44
C PHE A 318 -32.05 -6.93 11.60
N PRO A 319 -32.37 -7.77 10.60
CA PRO A 319 -31.34 -8.46 9.81
C PRO A 319 -30.44 -7.45 9.10
N GLY A 320 -29.12 -7.62 9.23
CA GLY A 320 -28.12 -6.71 8.65
C GLY A 320 -27.98 -5.33 9.33
N GLN A 321 -28.81 -5.04 10.36
CA GLN A 321 -28.77 -3.77 11.08
C GLN A 321 -28.46 -3.92 12.58
N PHE A 322 -28.12 -5.12 13.02
CA PHE A 322 -27.74 -5.41 14.39
C PHE A 322 -26.45 -6.22 14.42
N VAL A 323 -25.50 -5.81 15.26
CA VAL A 323 -24.21 -6.48 15.46
C VAL A 323 -24.00 -6.67 16.96
N ALA A 324 -23.53 -7.83 17.38
CA ALA A 324 -23.34 -8.15 18.78
C ALA A 324 -21.95 -8.72 19.09
N ILE A 325 -21.49 -8.47 20.33
CA ILE A 325 -20.35 -9.14 20.95
C ILE A 325 -20.73 -9.61 22.35
N ALA A 326 -20.36 -10.85 22.69
CA ALA A 326 -20.60 -11.44 24.01
C ALA A 326 -19.27 -11.53 24.79
N LYS A 327 -19.11 -10.67 25.78
CA LYS A 327 -17.95 -10.66 26.67
C LYS A 327 -18.23 -11.56 27.87
N HIS A 328 -17.59 -12.74 27.89
CA HIS A 328 -17.65 -13.66 29.02
C HIS A 328 -16.74 -13.15 30.14
N CYS A 329 -17.33 -12.63 31.21
CA CYS A 329 -16.58 -12.02 32.33
C CYS A 329 -17.27 -12.21 33.70
N TYR A 330 -18.32 -13.05 33.80
CA TYR A 330 -18.93 -13.42 35.08
C TYR A 330 -17.95 -14.28 35.89
N SER A 331 -18.05 -14.21 37.22
CA SER A 331 -17.18 -14.97 38.13
C SER A 331 -17.17 -16.47 37.80
N GLY A 332 -15.95 -17.02 37.63
CA GLY A 332 -15.70 -18.40 37.25
C GLY A 332 -15.95 -18.72 35.78
N THR A 333 -15.87 -17.71 34.91
CA THR A 333 -15.69 -17.90 33.46
C THR A 333 -14.40 -18.68 33.19
N PRO A 334 -14.38 -19.69 32.33
CA PRO A 334 -13.15 -20.33 31.88
C PRO A 334 -12.24 -19.33 31.18
N THR A 335 -10.93 -19.44 31.41
CA THR A 335 -9.93 -18.51 30.84
C THR A 335 -9.91 -18.51 29.32
N GLU A 336 -10.28 -19.63 28.72
CA GLU A 336 -10.43 -19.80 27.28
C GLU A 336 -11.56 -18.97 26.67
N LEU A 337 -12.51 -18.50 27.47
CA LEU A 337 -13.61 -17.61 27.06
C LEU A 337 -13.38 -16.15 27.41
N GLU A 338 -12.34 -15.84 28.21
CA GLU A 338 -12.03 -14.47 28.58
C GLU A 338 -11.39 -13.71 27.42
N CYS A 339 -11.69 -12.41 27.35
CA CYS A 339 -11.09 -11.48 26.39
C CYS A 339 -10.54 -10.25 27.14
N PRO A 340 -9.33 -10.33 27.71
CA PRO A 340 -8.74 -9.23 28.47
C PRO A 340 -8.49 -7.96 27.64
N SER A 341 -8.21 -8.10 26.34
CA SER A 341 -8.00 -6.98 25.42
C SER A 341 -9.29 -6.19 25.14
N TYR A 342 -10.48 -6.75 25.38
CA TYR A 342 -11.74 -6.02 25.30
C TYR A 342 -11.99 -5.28 26.62
N THR A 343 -11.40 -4.09 26.77
CA THR A 343 -11.32 -3.36 28.02
C THR A 343 -12.54 -2.53 28.38
N TYR A 344 -13.41 -2.19 27.39
CA TYR A 344 -14.64 -1.45 27.67
C TYR A 344 -15.54 -2.20 28.66
N SER A 345 -16.15 -1.46 29.57
CA SER A 345 -17.08 -2.00 30.57
C SER A 345 -18.34 -1.15 30.66
N ALA A 346 -19.48 -1.80 30.58
CA ALA A 346 -20.79 -1.17 30.74
C ALA A 346 -21.27 -1.09 32.21
N GLY A 347 -20.40 -1.36 33.18
CA GLY A 347 -20.70 -1.38 34.60
C GLY A 347 -21.08 -2.76 35.16
N ASN A 348 -21.72 -2.82 36.32
CA ASN A 348 -21.99 -4.05 37.06
C ASN A 348 -23.35 -4.65 36.73
N GLY A 349 -23.49 -5.96 36.92
CA GLY A 349 -24.71 -6.75 36.68
C GLY A 349 -24.57 -7.73 35.52
N PHE A 350 -25.30 -8.87 35.57
CA PHE A 350 -25.29 -9.91 34.55
C PHE A 350 -26.68 -10.53 34.38
N PRO A 351 -27.19 -10.82 33.15
CA PRO A 351 -26.62 -10.30 31.92
C PRO A 351 -26.84 -8.79 31.78
N ARG A 352 -25.91 -8.10 31.14
CA ARG A 352 -26.00 -6.68 30.89
C ARG A 352 -25.77 -6.38 29.42
N GLY A 353 -26.61 -5.54 28.82
CA GLY A 353 -26.49 -5.10 27.44
C GLY A 353 -26.15 -3.60 27.36
N SER A 354 -25.24 -3.23 26.46
CA SER A 354 -24.95 -1.86 26.09
C SER A 354 -25.23 -1.70 24.58
N TYR A 355 -26.12 -0.79 24.22
CA TYR A 355 -26.59 -0.55 22.84
C TYR A 355 -26.02 0.78 22.35
N ASP A 356 -25.10 0.75 21.37
CA ASP A 356 -24.35 1.90 20.87
C ASP A 356 -23.70 2.72 22.00
N ARG A 357 -23.55 2.14 23.20
CA ARG A 357 -23.13 2.84 24.44
C ARG A 357 -24.06 3.99 24.85
N ARG A 358 -25.17 4.19 24.14
CA ARG A 358 -26.22 5.20 24.42
C ARG A 358 -27.21 4.70 25.46
N ARG A 359 -27.45 3.39 25.51
CA ARG A 359 -28.30 2.73 26.48
C ARG A 359 -27.61 1.52 27.07
N THR A 360 -27.49 1.47 28.39
CA THR A 360 -26.91 0.36 29.13
C THR A 360 -27.84 -0.06 30.25
N ASN A 361 -28.21 -1.33 30.32
CA ASN A 361 -29.10 -1.87 31.35
C ASN A 361 -28.84 -3.36 31.61
N ASN A 362 -29.25 -3.86 32.79
CA ASN A 362 -29.35 -5.28 33.00
C ASN A 362 -30.49 -5.84 32.14
N LEU A 363 -30.26 -6.96 31.48
CA LEU A 363 -31.27 -7.54 30.60
C LEU A 363 -32.32 -8.27 31.44
N ASP A 364 -33.55 -7.76 31.41
CA ASP A 364 -34.70 -8.32 32.06
C ASP A 364 -35.79 -8.67 31.03
N ILE A 365 -36.60 -9.67 31.32
CA ILE A 365 -37.71 -10.12 30.45
C ILE A 365 -38.80 -9.05 30.28
N THR A 366 -38.84 -8.06 31.16
CA THR A 366 -39.78 -6.91 31.08
C THR A 366 -39.26 -5.77 30.24
N ASP A 367 -37.95 -5.76 29.95
CA ASP A 367 -37.34 -4.74 29.13
C ASP A 367 -37.67 -4.91 27.66
N LYS A 368 -38.08 -3.80 27.03
CA LYS A 368 -38.39 -3.74 25.60
C LYS A 368 -37.19 -3.16 24.83
N ASN A 369 -36.02 -3.80 24.94
CA ASN A 369 -34.80 -3.32 24.36
C ASN A 369 -34.84 -3.19 22.84
N GLU A 370 -35.68 -4.03 22.18
CA GLU A 370 -35.96 -3.92 20.74
C GLU A 370 -36.43 -2.53 20.31
N LEU A 371 -37.15 -1.79 21.20
CA LEU A 371 -37.59 -0.43 20.92
C LEU A 371 -36.42 0.55 20.85
N TYR A 372 -35.38 0.35 21.68
CA TYR A 372 -34.16 1.14 21.62
C TYR A 372 -33.38 0.84 20.35
N VAL A 373 -33.21 -0.45 19.99
CA VAL A 373 -32.57 -0.85 18.74
C VAL A 373 -33.28 -0.21 17.55
N LYS A 374 -34.61 -0.31 17.47
CA LYS A 374 -35.42 0.31 16.43
C LYS A 374 -35.25 1.84 16.40
N ALA A 375 -35.27 2.49 17.57
CA ALA A 375 -35.11 3.95 17.66
C ALA A 375 -33.73 4.40 17.18
N PHE A 376 -32.66 3.65 17.54
CA PHE A 376 -31.30 3.97 17.11
C PHE A 376 -31.11 3.74 15.61
N ILE A 377 -31.66 2.68 15.04
CA ILE A 377 -31.69 2.46 13.58
C ILE A 377 -32.36 3.65 12.89
N ASN A 378 -33.54 4.06 13.36
CA ASN A 378 -34.32 5.15 12.76
C ASN A 378 -33.65 6.53 12.90
N SER A 379 -32.76 6.72 13.88
CA SER A 379 -31.99 7.98 14.02
C SER A 379 -30.95 8.17 12.91
N GLY A 380 -30.62 7.11 12.18
CA GLY A 380 -29.57 7.11 11.17
C GLY A 380 -28.16 7.23 11.76
N SER A 381 -27.19 7.39 10.91
CA SER A 381 -25.79 7.63 11.26
C SER A 381 -25.24 8.79 10.43
N VAL A 382 -24.19 9.43 10.91
CA VAL A 382 -23.47 10.48 10.15
C VAL A 382 -22.51 9.88 9.12
N LEU A 383 -22.26 8.56 9.19
CA LEU A 383 -21.36 7.85 8.29
C LEU A 383 -21.88 6.43 8.02
N GLY A 384 -21.60 5.94 6.81
CA GLY A 384 -21.59 4.51 6.48
C GLY A 384 -20.23 3.89 6.80
N ILE A 385 -20.20 2.60 7.09
CA ILE A 385 -18.96 1.85 7.35
C ILE A 385 -19.02 0.48 6.68
N ASP A 386 -17.88 0.09 6.10
CA ASP A 386 -17.60 -1.27 5.62
C ASP A 386 -16.20 -1.70 6.07
N ALA A 387 -15.90 -3.00 6.02
CA ALA A 387 -14.58 -3.52 6.37
C ALA A 387 -14.16 -4.68 5.47
N ILE A 388 -12.84 -4.87 5.37
CA ILE A 388 -12.20 -6.01 4.71
C ILE A 388 -11.24 -6.62 5.73
N ALA A 389 -11.30 -7.94 5.90
CA ALA A 389 -10.44 -8.65 6.84
C ALA A 389 -9.89 -9.93 6.18
N ASN A 390 -8.56 -10.09 6.24
CA ASN A 390 -7.90 -11.27 5.69
C ASN A 390 -6.80 -11.73 6.66
N PHE A 391 -6.60 -13.04 6.77
CA PHE A 391 -5.41 -13.57 7.41
C PHE A 391 -4.17 -13.15 6.63
N THR A 392 -3.05 -12.92 7.33
CA THR A 392 -1.77 -12.52 6.73
C THR A 392 -0.68 -13.57 6.89
N ASP A 393 -0.99 -14.68 7.55
CA ASP A 393 -0.07 -15.79 7.76
C ASP A 393 -0.80 -17.16 7.67
N ASP A 394 -0.06 -18.19 7.29
CA ASP A 394 -0.57 -19.58 7.15
C ASP A 394 -1.04 -20.18 8.50
N ASN A 395 -0.59 -19.64 9.62
CA ASN A 395 -0.95 -20.10 10.96
C ASN A 395 -2.24 -19.45 11.48
N HIS A 396 -2.86 -18.57 10.71
CA HIS A 396 -4.05 -17.80 11.08
C HIS A 396 -3.90 -17.04 12.41
N SER A 397 -2.66 -16.58 12.69
CA SER A 397 -2.35 -15.87 13.93
C SER A 397 -2.43 -14.35 13.79
N LYS A 398 -2.50 -13.84 12.56
CA LYS A 398 -2.54 -12.43 12.23
C LYS A 398 -3.63 -12.10 11.21
N VAL A 399 -4.25 -10.95 11.38
CA VAL A 399 -5.31 -10.45 10.51
C VAL A 399 -4.98 -9.02 10.07
N SER A 400 -4.94 -8.77 8.76
CA SER A 400 -5.04 -7.42 8.23
C SER A 400 -6.50 -7.00 8.23
N ALA A 401 -6.84 -5.99 9.01
CA ALA A 401 -8.19 -5.45 9.15
C ALA A 401 -8.22 -4.02 8.62
N MET A 402 -9.00 -3.78 7.56
CA MET A 402 -9.22 -2.47 6.98
C MET A 402 -10.67 -2.07 7.17
N ALA A 403 -10.91 -0.86 7.69
CA ALA A 403 -12.23 -0.24 7.67
C ALA A 403 -12.25 0.91 6.66
N VAL A 404 -13.39 1.07 5.99
CA VAL A 404 -13.66 2.18 5.07
C VAL A 404 -14.94 2.88 5.53
N MET A 405 -14.85 4.19 5.73
CA MET A 405 -15.93 5.03 6.22
C MET A 405 -16.22 6.15 5.22
N LYS A 406 -17.52 6.36 4.92
CA LYS A 406 -17.99 7.47 4.08
C LYS A 406 -18.95 8.32 4.88
N PHE A 407 -18.63 9.60 5.04
CA PHE A 407 -19.50 10.52 5.75
C PHE A 407 -20.61 11.02 4.81
N ASN A 408 -21.85 10.99 5.29
CA ASN A 408 -23.02 11.46 4.57
C ASN A 408 -23.46 12.88 5.01
N ARG A 409 -22.79 13.44 6.01
CA ARG A 409 -23.04 14.79 6.56
C ARG A 409 -21.72 15.48 6.90
N GLU A 410 -21.66 16.78 6.70
CA GLU A 410 -20.57 17.62 7.16
C GLU A 410 -20.41 17.55 8.69
N GLN A 411 -19.15 17.50 9.16
CA GLN A 411 -18.79 17.52 10.57
C GLN A 411 -17.75 18.60 10.82
N THR A 412 -18.06 19.53 11.71
CA THR A 412 -17.13 20.54 12.20
C THR A 412 -16.67 20.16 13.60
N ASN A 413 -15.37 20.28 13.89
CA ASN A 413 -14.77 19.82 15.15
C ASN A 413 -15.00 18.33 15.43
N ALA A 414 -14.97 17.51 14.39
CA ALA A 414 -15.06 16.05 14.49
C ALA A 414 -14.01 15.49 15.46
N ASN A 415 -14.44 14.56 16.30
CA ASN A 415 -13.58 13.87 17.28
C ASN A 415 -13.99 12.39 17.33
N TYR A 416 -13.75 11.70 16.22
CA TYR A 416 -14.10 10.30 16.07
C TYR A 416 -12.86 9.42 16.26
N GLY A 417 -13.08 8.19 16.72
CA GLY A 417 -12.08 7.15 16.79
C GLY A 417 -12.59 5.86 16.15
N LEU A 418 -11.68 5.12 15.50
CA LEU A 418 -11.97 3.83 14.87
C LEU A 418 -11.51 2.70 15.78
N ALA A 419 -12.38 1.73 16.04
CA ALA A 419 -12.08 0.57 16.88
C ALA A 419 -12.38 -0.73 16.15
N PHE A 420 -11.70 -1.80 16.59
CA PHE A 420 -11.89 -3.14 16.04
C PHE A 420 -12.10 -4.16 17.17
N ALA A 421 -12.86 -5.20 16.85
CA ALA A 421 -12.97 -6.38 17.69
C ALA A 421 -13.02 -7.65 16.82
N VAL A 422 -12.63 -8.78 17.39
CA VAL A 422 -12.79 -10.09 16.76
C VAL A 422 -13.68 -10.94 17.63
N ILE A 423 -14.64 -11.59 17.01
CA ILE A 423 -15.54 -12.57 17.64
C ILE A 423 -15.38 -13.94 17.01
N GLU A 424 -15.73 -14.97 17.78
CA GLU A 424 -15.83 -16.35 17.31
C GLU A 424 -17.24 -16.86 17.53
N ASN A 425 -17.81 -17.49 16.51
CA ASN A 425 -19.09 -18.20 16.58
C ASN A 425 -18.87 -19.72 16.74
N ASP A 426 -19.93 -20.43 17.12
CA ASP A 426 -19.97 -21.90 17.26
C ASP A 426 -18.85 -22.43 18.17
N VAL A 427 -18.61 -21.74 19.29
CA VAL A 427 -17.66 -22.19 20.31
C VAL A 427 -18.29 -23.26 21.17
N THR A 428 -17.77 -24.47 21.08
CA THR A 428 -18.38 -25.69 21.65
C THR A 428 -17.71 -26.15 22.95
N GLY A 429 -18.35 -27.13 23.63
CA GLY A 429 -17.80 -27.78 24.84
C GLY A 429 -18.15 -27.08 26.14
N TYR A 430 -19.11 -26.17 26.13
CA TYR A 430 -19.50 -25.40 27.31
C TYR A 430 -20.98 -25.59 27.66
N LYS A 431 -21.31 -25.51 28.97
CA LYS A 431 -22.66 -25.56 29.48
C LYS A 431 -23.04 -24.24 30.15
N GLN A 432 -24.17 -23.69 29.70
CA GLN A 432 -24.78 -22.48 30.27
C GLN A 432 -25.76 -22.89 31.39
N ARG A 433 -25.65 -22.28 32.58
CA ARG A 433 -26.67 -22.37 33.62
C ARG A 433 -27.96 -21.69 33.16
N ASN A 434 -29.10 -22.30 33.52
CA ASN A 434 -30.43 -21.88 33.11
C ASN A 434 -31.34 -21.65 34.30
N ALA A 435 -31.69 -20.40 34.58
CA ALA A 435 -32.61 -20.00 35.65
C ALA A 435 -34.07 -20.37 35.36
N TYR A 436 -34.41 -20.63 34.11
CA TYR A 436 -35.79 -20.94 33.72
C TYR A 436 -36.14 -22.45 33.76
N ALA A 437 -35.19 -23.32 34.01
CA ALA A 437 -35.38 -24.75 34.00
C ALA A 437 -36.55 -25.18 34.93
N GLY A 438 -37.61 -25.78 34.36
CA GLY A 438 -38.82 -26.17 35.08
C GLY A 438 -39.75 -25.02 35.50
N SER A 439 -39.52 -23.79 34.99
CA SER A 439 -40.42 -22.65 35.24
C SER A 439 -41.81 -22.89 34.63
N VAL A 440 -42.86 -22.48 35.35
CA VAL A 440 -44.23 -22.48 34.81
C VAL A 440 -44.44 -21.31 33.79
N LYS A 441 -43.60 -20.29 33.83
CA LYS A 441 -43.60 -19.22 32.83
C LYS A 441 -42.71 -19.58 31.66
N SER A 442 -43.28 -19.55 30.45
CA SER A 442 -42.51 -19.75 29.24
C SER A 442 -41.52 -18.63 29.00
N TYR A 443 -40.32 -18.99 28.62
CA TYR A 443 -39.27 -18.08 28.20
C TYR A 443 -38.52 -18.69 27.02
N TYR A 444 -39.00 -18.48 25.81
CA TYR A 444 -38.38 -18.93 24.54
C TYR A 444 -37.94 -20.39 24.53
N GLY A 445 -38.66 -21.25 25.29
CA GLY A 445 -38.38 -22.70 25.40
C GLY A 445 -37.30 -23.06 26.43
N TRP A 446 -36.68 -22.11 27.13
CA TRP A 446 -35.69 -22.39 28.17
C TRP A 446 -36.30 -23.11 29.38
N GLU A 447 -37.57 -22.91 29.64
CA GLU A 447 -38.31 -23.62 30.70
C GLU A 447 -38.38 -25.14 30.47
N LYS A 448 -38.21 -25.60 29.21
CA LYS A 448 -38.21 -27.02 28.83
C LYS A 448 -36.82 -27.64 28.85
N LYS A 449 -35.75 -26.80 28.96
CA LYS A 449 -34.37 -27.26 29.01
C LYS A 449 -33.93 -27.54 30.45
N GLY A 450 -32.84 -28.31 30.62
CA GLY A 450 -32.24 -28.59 31.91
C GLY A 450 -31.66 -27.37 32.62
N LYS A 451 -31.22 -27.57 33.88
CA LYS A 451 -30.55 -26.53 34.67
C LYS A 451 -29.18 -26.10 34.08
N GLU A 452 -28.58 -26.98 33.34
CA GLU A 452 -27.36 -26.73 32.54
C GLU A 452 -27.65 -27.18 31.10
N VAL A 453 -27.36 -26.32 30.16
CA VAL A 453 -27.67 -26.54 28.73
C VAL A 453 -26.35 -26.40 27.95
N GLU A 454 -26.00 -27.46 27.22
CA GLU A 454 -24.89 -27.43 26.27
C GLU A 454 -25.27 -26.57 25.07
N LEU A 455 -24.42 -25.64 24.70
CA LEU A 455 -24.65 -24.65 23.65
C LEU A 455 -23.40 -24.46 22.81
N ASP A 456 -23.62 -24.19 21.55
CA ASP A 456 -22.64 -23.59 20.67
C ASP A 456 -22.70 -22.07 20.88
N LEU A 457 -21.72 -21.52 21.61
CA LEU A 457 -21.70 -20.12 21.98
C LEU A 457 -21.46 -19.26 20.76
N GLN A 458 -22.24 -18.19 20.63
CA GLN A 458 -22.15 -17.24 19.53
C GLN A 458 -21.57 -15.93 19.98
N HIS A 459 -20.95 -15.19 19.04
CA HIS A 459 -20.42 -13.83 19.25
C HIS A 459 -19.38 -13.71 20.38
N VAL A 460 -18.66 -14.80 20.71
CA VAL A 460 -17.68 -14.82 21.80
C VAL A 460 -16.55 -13.84 21.49
N ALA A 461 -16.34 -12.86 22.37
CA ALA A 461 -15.24 -11.89 22.24
C ALA A 461 -13.89 -12.59 22.29
N ARG A 462 -13.04 -12.37 21.28
CA ARG A 462 -11.67 -12.92 21.20
C ARG A 462 -10.59 -11.83 21.25
N LEU A 463 -10.86 -10.68 20.64
CA LEU A 463 -9.92 -9.55 20.64
C LEU A 463 -10.70 -8.24 20.70
N GLY A 464 -10.17 -7.28 21.44
CA GLY A 464 -10.53 -5.88 21.37
C GLY A 464 -9.30 -5.04 21.02
N TYR A 465 -9.43 -4.11 20.09
CA TYR A 465 -8.37 -3.21 19.68
C TYR A 465 -8.91 -1.78 19.69
N GLU A 466 -8.33 -0.94 20.52
CA GLU A 466 -8.73 0.46 20.75
C GLU A 466 -10.22 0.65 21.09
N VAL A 467 -10.83 -0.35 21.76
CA VAL A 467 -12.29 -0.42 21.97
C VAL A 467 -12.87 0.66 22.88
N ASN A 468 -12.06 1.40 23.65
CA ASN A 468 -12.58 2.44 24.57
C ASN A 468 -12.85 3.75 23.86
N GLU A 469 -11.89 4.24 23.09
CA GLU A 469 -11.95 5.56 22.44
C GLU A 469 -11.70 5.51 20.94
N GLY A 470 -11.21 4.39 20.42
CA GLY A 470 -10.79 4.25 19.05
C GLY A 470 -9.45 4.95 18.75
N ILE A 471 -8.88 4.61 17.61
CA ILE A 471 -7.69 5.23 17.03
C ILE A 471 -8.01 6.69 16.68
N SER A 472 -7.21 7.66 17.14
CA SER A 472 -7.51 9.09 17.10
C SER A 472 -7.25 9.76 15.74
N ASP A 473 -6.24 9.30 15.00
CA ASP A 473 -5.70 10.05 13.87
C ASP A 473 -6.26 9.59 12.51
N VAL A 474 -7.40 8.89 12.53
CA VAL A 474 -8.09 8.42 11.33
C VAL A 474 -8.87 9.53 10.64
N PHE A 475 -9.42 10.46 11.43
CA PHE A 475 -10.33 11.48 10.94
C PHE A 475 -9.81 12.89 11.22
N PRO A 476 -9.88 13.82 10.24
CA PRO A 476 -9.60 15.23 10.48
C PRO A 476 -10.73 15.90 11.28
N LYS A 477 -10.48 17.08 11.82
CA LYS A 477 -11.49 17.86 12.55
C LYS A 477 -12.60 18.40 11.65
N GLN A 478 -12.28 18.68 10.39
CA GLN A 478 -13.25 19.11 9.37
C GLN A 478 -13.47 17.98 8.38
N ILE A 479 -14.69 17.54 8.24
CA ILE A 479 -15.10 16.45 7.33
C ILE A 479 -16.26 16.96 6.48
N ASN A 480 -16.20 16.79 5.17
CA ASN A 480 -17.28 17.16 4.26
C ASN A 480 -18.19 15.95 3.99
N SER A 481 -19.43 16.24 3.60
CA SER A 481 -20.32 15.20 3.08
C SER A 481 -19.73 14.59 1.82
N GLY A 482 -19.67 13.25 1.77
CA GLY A 482 -19.05 12.48 0.69
C GLY A 482 -17.59 12.08 0.95
N ASP A 483 -16.91 12.67 1.94
CA ASP A 483 -15.53 12.30 2.26
C ASP A 483 -15.43 10.83 2.66
N VAL A 484 -14.43 10.14 2.10
CA VAL A 484 -14.14 8.72 2.34
C VAL A 484 -12.79 8.58 3.03
N PHE A 485 -12.78 7.85 4.13
CA PHE A 485 -11.57 7.54 4.90
C PHE A 485 -11.36 6.04 4.97
N SER A 486 -10.11 5.61 5.04
CA SER A 486 -9.77 4.22 5.33
C SER A 486 -8.62 4.13 6.31
N HIS A 487 -8.63 3.07 7.12
CA HIS A 487 -7.53 2.77 8.01
C HIS A 487 -7.33 1.26 8.10
N THR A 488 -6.07 0.83 8.10
CA THR A 488 -5.69 -0.59 8.15
C THR A 488 -4.86 -0.83 9.39
N VAL A 489 -5.16 -1.90 10.12
CA VAL A 489 -4.38 -2.39 11.26
C VAL A 489 -4.00 -3.85 11.06
N GLU A 490 -2.88 -4.28 11.62
CA GLU A 490 -2.56 -5.69 11.81
C GLU A 490 -2.98 -6.10 13.23
N LEU A 491 -3.84 -7.11 13.33
CA LEU A 491 -4.34 -7.65 14.59
C LEU A 491 -3.65 -8.99 14.88
N ASN A 492 -3.02 -9.11 16.05
CA ASN A 492 -2.48 -10.39 16.53
C ASN A 492 -3.57 -11.16 17.27
N LEU A 493 -3.95 -12.31 16.77
CA LEU A 493 -5.01 -13.12 17.35
C LEU A 493 -4.54 -13.88 18.60
N PRO A 494 -5.41 -14.05 19.62
CA PRO A 494 -5.07 -14.82 20.81
C PRO A 494 -5.08 -16.33 20.51
N LYS A 495 -4.44 -17.11 21.38
CA LYS A 495 -4.27 -18.56 21.21
C LYS A 495 -5.54 -19.39 21.56
N ASN A 496 -6.53 -18.78 22.19
CA ASN A 496 -7.76 -19.45 22.66
C ASN A 496 -8.89 -19.53 21.61
N ILE A 497 -8.55 -19.41 20.33
CA ILE A 497 -9.47 -19.59 19.21
C ILE A 497 -9.67 -21.10 18.97
N GLN A 498 -10.93 -21.56 18.90
CA GLN A 498 -11.24 -22.95 18.59
C GLN A 498 -11.27 -23.23 17.09
N ASN A 499 -11.85 -22.30 16.31
CA ASN A 499 -11.98 -22.47 14.88
C ASN A 499 -11.84 -21.12 14.15
N TYR A 500 -10.71 -20.91 13.50
CA TYR A 500 -10.44 -19.68 12.77
C TYR A 500 -11.45 -19.37 11.64
N LYS A 501 -12.13 -20.39 11.08
CA LYS A 501 -13.16 -20.22 10.04
C LYS A 501 -14.44 -19.56 10.57
N ASN A 502 -14.64 -19.60 11.88
CA ASN A 502 -15.79 -19.01 12.55
C ASN A 502 -15.52 -17.60 13.08
N LEU A 503 -14.34 -17.06 12.77
CA LEU A 503 -13.97 -15.70 13.17
C LEU A 503 -14.63 -14.65 12.28
N LYS A 504 -15.05 -13.57 12.92
CA LYS A 504 -15.52 -12.36 12.26
C LYS A 504 -14.85 -11.13 12.84
N LEU A 505 -14.60 -10.14 11.98
CA LEU A 505 -14.15 -8.82 12.37
C LEU A 505 -15.37 -7.93 12.60
N ILE A 506 -15.34 -7.18 13.69
CA ILE A 506 -16.23 -6.05 13.95
C ILE A 506 -15.38 -4.78 13.86
N ALA A 507 -15.81 -3.80 13.04
CA ALA A 507 -15.23 -2.46 12.99
C ALA A 507 -16.31 -1.44 13.35
N PHE A 508 -15.98 -0.45 14.20
CA PHE A 508 -16.95 0.54 14.64
C PHE A 508 -16.30 1.90 14.91
N VAL A 509 -17.09 2.95 14.71
CA VAL A 509 -16.67 4.33 14.93
C VAL A 509 -17.29 4.87 16.22
N ILE A 510 -16.46 5.47 17.05
CA ILE A 510 -16.83 6.04 18.35
C ILE A 510 -16.75 7.57 18.24
N ASP A 511 -17.81 8.28 18.61
CA ASP A 511 -17.69 9.69 18.94
C ASP A 511 -16.99 9.82 20.30
N ARG A 512 -15.78 10.33 20.30
CA ARG A 512 -14.91 10.40 21.48
C ARG A 512 -15.40 11.42 22.52
N ASN A 513 -16.28 12.34 22.14
CA ASN A 513 -16.89 13.31 23.04
C ASN A 513 -18.01 12.66 23.85
N SER A 514 -18.95 12.00 23.18
CA SER A 514 -20.09 11.32 23.83
C SER A 514 -19.77 9.93 24.32
N LYS A 515 -18.70 9.29 23.79
CA LYS A 515 -18.34 7.87 23.94
C LYS A 515 -19.36 6.92 23.27
N TYR A 516 -20.24 7.41 22.44
CA TYR A 516 -21.24 6.61 21.76
C TYR A 516 -20.67 5.99 20.47
N VAL A 517 -21.18 4.81 20.13
CA VAL A 517 -20.87 4.19 18.84
C VAL A 517 -21.79 4.80 17.76
N GLU A 518 -21.19 5.42 16.76
CA GLU A 518 -21.91 6.04 15.67
C GLU A 518 -22.40 5.04 14.63
N ASN A 519 -21.54 4.11 14.24
CA ASN A 519 -21.92 3.01 13.36
C ASN A 519 -20.95 1.83 13.51
N VAL A 520 -21.37 0.66 13.03
CA VAL A 520 -20.63 -0.60 13.16
C VAL A 520 -20.82 -1.46 11.91
N VAL A 521 -19.86 -2.34 11.64
CA VAL A 521 -19.96 -3.39 10.63
C VAL A 521 -19.36 -4.69 11.16
N GLU A 522 -19.93 -5.83 10.76
CA GLU A 522 -19.40 -7.17 10.99
C GLU A 522 -19.11 -7.82 9.63
N VAL A 523 -17.90 -8.36 9.46
CA VAL A 523 -17.49 -9.06 8.23
C VAL A 523 -16.75 -10.36 8.57
N PRO A 524 -16.82 -11.41 7.73
CA PRO A 524 -16.00 -12.60 7.91
C PRO A 524 -14.52 -12.26 7.70
N ILE A 525 -13.64 -12.94 8.44
CA ILE A 525 -12.20 -12.94 8.17
C ILE A 525 -11.95 -14.01 7.10
N LYS A 526 -11.43 -13.58 5.95
CA LYS A 526 -11.18 -14.46 4.81
C LYS A 526 -9.76 -15.04 4.87
N GLU A 527 -9.58 -16.18 4.23
CA GLU A 527 -8.26 -16.71 3.96
C GLU A 527 -7.40 -15.67 3.27
N MET A 528 -6.11 -15.70 3.56
CA MET A 528 -5.13 -14.96 2.81
C MET A 528 -5.35 -15.29 1.33
N GLN A 529 -5.81 -14.29 0.56
CA GLN A 529 -5.75 -14.44 -0.87
C GLN A 529 -4.27 -14.72 -1.15
N PRO A 530 -3.94 -15.77 -1.92
CA PRO A 530 -2.58 -15.88 -2.39
C PRO A 530 -2.29 -14.49 -2.96
N THR A 531 -1.44 -13.74 -2.30
CA THR A 531 -0.73 -12.71 -3.01
C THR A 531 -0.19 -13.49 -4.18
N GLU A 532 -0.75 -13.28 -5.38
CA GLU A 532 0.07 -13.44 -6.53
C GLU A 532 1.27 -12.54 -6.24
N THR A 533 2.27 -13.09 -5.57
CA THR A 533 3.66 -12.83 -5.86
C THR A 533 3.83 -13.37 -7.28
N ALA A 534 2.98 -12.85 -8.17
CA ALA A 534 3.33 -12.79 -9.54
C ALA A 534 4.53 -11.83 -9.55
N ILE A 535 5.70 -12.40 -9.61
CA ILE A 535 6.63 -11.94 -10.61
C ILE A 535 5.78 -12.03 -11.89
N ARG A 536 4.98 -10.99 -12.14
CA ARG A 536 4.23 -10.86 -13.38
C ARG A 536 5.28 -10.64 -14.43
N ASP A 537 5.39 -11.63 -15.28
CA ASP A 537 6.01 -11.52 -16.56
C ASP A 537 5.55 -10.20 -17.21
N ILE A 538 6.45 -9.23 -17.30
CA ILE A 538 6.18 -7.91 -17.88
C ILE A 538 5.97 -8.03 -19.39
N ASN A 539 6.13 -9.23 -19.94
CA ASN A 539 5.89 -9.55 -21.34
C ASN A 539 4.84 -10.65 -21.41
N ASN A 540 3.82 -10.50 -22.23
CA ASN A 540 2.87 -11.53 -22.66
C ASN A 540 3.58 -12.69 -23.41
N VAL A 541 4.65 -13.23 -22.85
CA VAL A 541 5.34 -14.39 -23.38
C VAL A 541 4.91 -15.57 -22.52
N GLU A 542 4.22 -16.51 -23.14
CA GLU A 542 3.79 -17.74 -22.50
C GLU A 542 5.00 -18.44 -21.84
N MET A 543 4.87 -18.81 -20.57
CA MET A 543 5.95 -19.44 -19.83
C MET A 543 6.39 -20.73 -20.56
N PRO A 544 7.69 -20.92 -20.84
CA PRO A 544 8.16 -22.13 -21.49
C PRO A 544 7.75 -23.38 -20.70
N ALA A 545 7.35 -24.43 -21.40
CA ALA A 545 7.04 -25.70 -20.79
C ALA A 545 8.26 -26.24 -20.04
N ILE A 546 8.08 -26.61 -18.76
CA ILE A 546 9.12 -27.22 -17.95
C ILE A 546 8.82 -28.70 -17.82
N THR A 547 9.79 -29.54 -18.14
CA THR A 547 9.74 -31.00 -18.03
C THR A 547 10.79 -31.51 -17.04
N PHE A 548 10.50 -32.64 -16.41
CA PHE A 548 11.45 -33.33 -15.55
C PHE A 548 11.67 -34.74 -16.07
N LEU A 549 12.91 -35.10 -16.33
CA LEU A 549 13.29 -36.41 -16.81
C LEU A 549 14.65 -36.83 -16.23
N ASN A 550 14.73 -38.05 -15.70
CA ASN A 550 15.98 -38.65 -15.19
C ASN A 550 16.76 -37.79 -14.18
N GLY A 551 16.08 -37.09 -13.29
CA GLY A 551 16.70 -36.22 -12.28
C GLY A 551 17.19 -34.88 -12.81
N TYR A 552 16.70 -34.46 -13.98
CA TYR A 552 17.07 -33.22 -14.66
C TYR A 552 15.80 -32.43 -15.05
N ILE A 553 15.82 -31.13 -14.83
CA ILE A 553 14.79 -30.21 -15.27
C ILE A 553 15.18 -29.62 -16.62
N ASP A 554 14.32 -29.75 -17.60
CA ASP A 554 14.49 -29.21 -18.93
C ASP A 554 13.32 -28.29 -19.33
N ALA A 555 13.58 -27.39 -20.26
CA ALA A 555 12.60 -26.55 -20.92
C ALA A 555 12.81 -26.65 -22.43
N PRO A 556 12.19 -27.64 -23.11
CA PRO A 556 12.55 -28.03 -24.48
C PRO A 556 12.45 -26.92 -25.53
N ASN A 557 11.60 -25.92 -25.29
CA ASN A 557 11.40 -24.77 -26.22
C ASN A 557 12.03 -23.48 -25.70
N PHE A 558 13.02 -23.59 -24.79
CA PHE A 558 13.66 -22.44 -24.18
C PHE A 558 15.19 -22.55 -24.34
N ASP A 559 15.78 -21.63 -25.09
CA ASP A 559 17.22 -21.60 -25.39
C ASP A 559 18.01 -20.68 -24.45
N GLY A 560 17.53 -20.52 -23.20
CA GLY A 560 18.15 -19.73 -22.16
C GLY A 560 18.76 -20.55 -21.02
N LYS A 561 19.19 -19.88 -19.96
CA LYS A 561 19.77 -20.49 -18.76
C LYS A 561 18.67 -21.03 -17.84
N ILE A 562 18.79 -22.29 -17.43
CA ILE A 562 17.96 -22.92 -16.39
C ILE A 562 18.76 -22.92 -15.09
N SER A 563 18.19 -22.36 -14.03
CA SER A 563 18.76 -22.38 -12.68
C SER A 563 17.74 -22.96 -11.71
N VAL A 564 18.20 -23.85 -10.81
CA VAL A 564 17.35 -24.56 -9.86
C VAL A 564 17.75 -24.19 -8.44
N TYR A 565 16.77 -23.96 -7.59
CA TYR A 565 16.95 -23.57 -6.20
C TYR A 565 16.05 -24.43 -5.29
N THR A 566 16.49 -24.67 -4.08
CA THR A 566 15.62 -25.16 -3.00
C THR A 566 14.65 -24.06 -2.56
N VAL A 567 13.60 -24.42 -1.82
CA VAL A 567 12.58 -23.45 -1.36
C VAL A 567 13.11 -22.39 -0.39
N ASP A 568 14.25 -22.63 0.23
CA ASP A 568 15.00 -21.68 1.05
C ASP A 568 15.98 -20.80 0.23
N GLY A 569 15.92 -20.90 -1.12
CA GLY A 569 16.68 -20.04 -2.03
C GLY A 569 18.11 -20.48 -2.34
N LYS A 570 18.56 -21.64 -1.84
CA LYS A 570 19.91 -22.15 -2.13
C LYS A 570 19.98 -22.74 -3.52
N ALA A 571 20.92 -22.28 -4.36
CA ALA A 571 21.15 -22.83 -5.68
C ALA A 571 21.62 -24.30 -5.61
N VAL A 572 21.07 -25.15 -6.45
CA VAL A 572 21.44 -26.58 -6.58
C VAL A 572 21.76 -26.91 -8.04
N ALA A 573 22.63 -27.90 -8.22
CA ALA A 573 22.94 -28.40 -9.56
C ALA A 573 21.66 -29.00 -10.20
N ASN A 574 21.41 -28.69 -11.46
CA ASN A 574 20.29 -29.26 -12.21
C ASN A 574 20.62 -30.67 -12.72
N THR A 575 21.05 -31.55 -11.82
CA THR A 575 21.39 -32.94 -12.11
C THR A 575 21.11 -33.78 -10.88
N ASN A 576 20.60 -35.00 -11.08
CA ASN A 576 20.29 -35.94 -10.00
C ASN A 576 19.38 -35.36 -8.91
N LEU A 577 18.45 -34.50 -9.31
CA LEU A 577 17.47 -33.91 -8.41
C LEU A 577 16.62 -35.04 -7.79
N LYS A 578 16.44 -34.98 -6.49
CA LYS A 578 15.64 -35.95 -5.72
C LYS A 578 14.18 -35.45 -5.65
N PRO A 579 13.21 -36.35 -5.37
CA PRO A 579 11.85 -35.93 -5.06
C PRO A 579 11.86 -34.82 -4.00
N GLY A 580 11.20 -33.72 -4.29
CA GLY A 580 11.17 -32.54 -3.42
C GLY A 580 10.61 -31.33 -4.13
N MET A 581 10.60 -30.21 -3.42
CA MET A 581 10.08 -28.94 -3.91
C MET A 581 11.23 -28.02 -4.32
N TYR A 582 11.15 -27.48 -5.54
CA TYR A 582 12.19 -26.62 -6.12
C TYR A 582 11.60 -25.36 -6.75
N ILE A 583 12.42 -24.33 -6.82
CA ILE A 583 12.17 -23.11 -7.58
C ILE A 583 13.04 -23.16 -8.83
N VAL A 584 12.41 -23.16 -10.00
CA VAL A 584 13.09 -23.16 -11.31
C VAL A 584 13.04 -21.77 -11.89
N ARG A 585 14.20 -21.24 -12.24
CA ARG A 585 14.37 -19.95 -12.90
C ARG A 585 14.92 -20.17 -14.32
N LEU A 586 14.16 -19.73 -15.33
CA LEU A 586 14.56 -19.69 -16.72
C LEU A 586 14.96 -18.25 -17.08
N THR A 587 16.14 -18.05 -17.67
CA THR A 587 16.64 -16.70 -18.01
C THR A 587 17.18 -16.69 -19.43
N LYS A 588 16.68 -15.77 -20.28
CA LYS A 588 17.17 -15.53 -21.64
C LYS A 588 17.25 -14.02 -21.87
N GLY A 589 18.45 -13.48 -21.98
CA GLY A 589 18.66 -12.04 -22.03
C GLY A 589 18.03 -11.34 -20.83
N LYS A 590 17.07 -10.46 -21.05
CA LYS A 590 16.31 -9.76 -20.01
C LYS A 590 15.05 -10.52 -19.54
N GLN A 591 14.67 -11.59 -20.21
CA GLN A 591 13.49 -12.38 -19.85
C GLN A 591 13.84 -13.36 -18.74
N THR A 592 13.03 -13.38 -17.70
CA THR A 592 13.15 -14.31 -16.58
C THR A 592 11.78 -14.90 -16.25
N PHE A 593 11.70 -16.22 -16.23
CA PHE A 593 10.54 -16.97 -15.76
C PHE A 593 10.89 -17.71 -14.49
N VAL A 594 9.98 -17.74 -13.53
CA VAL A 594 10.18 -18.46 -12.27
C VAL A 594 8.97 -19.34 -12.00
N LYS A 595 9.19 -20.61 -11.69
CA LYS A 595 8.14 -21.55 -11.36
C LYS A 595 8.55 -22.43 -10.17
N LYS A 596 7.63 -22.62 -9.24
CA LYS A 596 7.73 -23.64 -8.19
C LYS A 596 7.28 -24.96 -8.78
N ILE A 597 8.09 -25.99 -8.64
CA ILE A 597 7.78 -27.36 -9.09
C ILE A 597 7.95 -28.34 -7.94
N VAL A 598 7.19 -29.43 -8.00
CA VAL A 598 7.32 -30.58 -7.11
C VAL A 598 7.75 -31.77 -7.95
N LEU A 599 8.88 -32.39 -7.60
CA LEU A 599 9.42 -33.57 -8.26
C LEU A 599 9.08 -34.84 -7.50
#